data_b122633c3b35e3bbb2dcc096774c7aef
#
_entry.id   b122633c3b35e3bbb2dcc096774c7aef
#
_cell.length_a   1.000
_cell.length_b   1.000
_cell.length_c   1.000
_cell.angle_alpha   90.00
_cell.angle_beta   90.00
_cell.angle_gamma   90.00
#
_symmetry.space_group_name_H-M   'P 1'
#
loop_
_entity.id
_entity.type
_entity.pdbx_description
1 polymer ?
#
loop_
_entity_poly.entity_id
_entity_poly.type
_entity_poly.pdbx_seq_one_letter_code
_entity_poly.pdbx_strand_id
1 'polypeptide(L)'
;SKALQVSFDSNVGHDFIDDSDERFDFYNSKEEKVEFDLGLLNKITKGGVSRKSLTIFLAATGVGKTLVMCHCAASNLMNNKNVLYITNEMSEERIGERIDANLMDIMLDDLKILPKESYQKKINRLRERTIGKLIIKEYPTATASVSHFRHLLQELKIKKKFIPDIIYVDYLNICISSRLKQGNNVNTYSYIKAIAEELRGLAVEYNVPVISATQSNRDGYNNSDIDLTNTSESIGLPA
;
A
#
# COMPACT_ATOMS: atom_id res chain seq x y z
N SER A 1 14.72 22.84 19.87
CA SER A 1 14.97 23.68 18.71
C SER A 1 14.44 23.00 17.45
N LYS A 2 13.30 23.47 16.95
CA LYS A 2 12.74 23.11 15.62
C LYS A 2 13.45 23.95 14.55
N ALA A 3 14.75 23.91 14.50
CA ALA A 3 15.49 24.62 13.49
C ALA A 3 15.94 23.68 12.41
N LEU A 4 15.45 23.94 11.19
CA LEU A 4 16.06 23.55 9.93
C LEU A 4 16.05 22.06 9.55
N GLN A 5 14.87 21.48 9.37
CA GLN A 5 14.67 20.56 8.25
C GLN A 5 14.12 21.34 7.06
N VAL A 6 14.86 22.28 6.59
CA VAL A 6 14.74 22.72 5.19
C VAL A 6 15.39 21.59 4.39
N SER A 7 14.60 20.67 3.85
CA SER A 7 15.08 19.87 2.73
C SER A 7 15.38 20.88 1.64
N PHE A 8 16.63 21.05 1.30
CA PHE A 8 17.00 21.74 0.07
C PHE A 8 16.55 20.82 -1.06
N ASP A 9 15.27 20.93 -1.41
CA ASP A 9 14.79 20.43 -2.67
C ASP A 9 15.49 21.29 -3.73
N SER A 10 16.43 20.71 -4.45
CA SER A 10 17.14 21.39 -5.54
C SER A 10 16.22 21.66 -6.73
N ASN A 11 15.04 21.09 -6.75
CA ASN A 11 14.05 21.30 -7.79
C ASN A 11 13.12 22.46 -7.39
N VAL A 12 13.38 23.63 -7.93
CA VAL A 12 12.59 24.86 -7.74
C VAL A 12 11.33 24.91 -8.61
N GLY A 13 11.01 23.84 -9.33
CA GLY A 13 9.89 23.77 -10.25
C GLY A 13 10.34 23.49 -11.68
N HIS A 14 9.38 23.45 -12.58
CA HIS A 14 9.57 23.16 -14.00
C HIS A 14 9.23 24.40 -14.81
N ASP A 15 10.19 24.95 -15.56
CA ASP A 15 9.92 26.04 -16.49
C ASP A 15 9.15 25.53 -17.70
N PHE A 16 7.97 26.12 -17.91
CA PHE A 16 7.06 25.60 -18.93
C PHE A 16 7.62 25.72 -20.37
N ILE A 17 8.42 26.73 -20.66
CA ILE A 17 8.98 26.94 -21.99
C ILE A 17 10.36 26.29 -22.11
N ASP A 18 11.26 26.58 -21.16
CA ASP A 18 12.65 26.17 -21.25
C ASP A 18 12.83 24.64 -21.07
N ASP A 19 11.99 23.99 -20.24
CA ASP A 19 12.03 22.54 -20.03
C ASP A 19 11.09 21.76 -20.97
N SER A 20 10.77 22.29 -22.15
CA SER A 20 9.86 21.67 -23.11
C SER A 20 10.35 20.31 -23.63
N ASP A 21 11.66 20.14 -23.79
CA ASP A 21 12.26 18.88 -24.25
C ASP A 21 12.09 17.77 -23.20
N GLU A 22 12.29 18.07 -21.91
CA GLU A 22 12.06 17.11 -20.83
C GLU A 22 10.60 16.65 -20.79
N ARG A 23 9.64 17.55 -21.04
CA ARG A 23 8.22 17.19 -21.12
C ARG A 23 7.91 16.33 -22.33
N PHE A 24 8.50 16.62 -23.47
CA PHE A 24 8.35 15.82 -24.69
C PHE A 24 8.87 14.39 -24.46
N ASP A 25 10.01 14.23 -23.84
CA ASP A 25 10.58 12.94 -23.46
C ASP A 25 9.67 12.21 -22.49
N PHE A 26 9.09 12.90 -21.50
CA PHE A 26 8.10 12.33 -20.59
C PHE A 26 6.85 11.82 -21.33
N TYR A 27 6.32 12.56 -22.32
CA TYR A 27 5.15 12.13 -23.11
C TYR A 27 5.44 10.88 -23.95
N ASN A 28 6.66 10.69 -24.36
CA ASN A 28 7.09 9.53 -25.15
C ASN A 28 7.65 8.40 -24.30
N SER A 29 7.88 8.63 -23.01
CA SER A 29 8.32 7.59 -22.07
C SER A 29 7.16 6.67 -21.71
N LYS A 30 7.44 5.37 -21.61
CA LYS A 30 6.48 4.41 -21.09
C LYS A 30 6.49 4.52 -19.57
N GLU A 31 5.38 4.97 -18.98
CA GLU A 31 5.23 5.01 -17.53
C GLU A 31 5.38 3.60 -16.94
N GLU A 32 6.33 3.44 -16.01
CA GLU A 32 6.50 2.19 -15.29
C GLU A 32 5.41 2.07 -14.22
N LYS A 33 4.48 1.13 -14.41
CA LYS A 33 3.41 0.83 -13.47
C LYS A 33 3.67 -0.49 -12.73
N VAL A 34 3.10 -0.60 -11.54
CA VAL A 34 3.12 -1.84 -10.77
C VAL A 34 1.79 -2.55 -10.94
N GLU A 35 1.82 -3.75 -11.47
CA GLU A 35 0.64 -4.55 -11.81
C GLU A 35 -0.06 -5.11 -10.56
N PHE A 36 -1.39 -5.35 -10.68
CA PHE A 36 -2.18 -6.00 -9.64
C PHE A 36 -2.19 -7.53 -9.70
N ASP A 37 -1.77 -8.11 -10.83
CA ASP A 37 -2.01 -9.53 -11.19
C ASP A 37 -3.50 -9.90 -11.23
N LEU A 38 -4.33 -8.91 -11.48
CA LEU A 38 -5.77 -9.05 -11.66
C LEU A 38 -6.12 -8.44 -13.02
N GLY A 39 -6.42 -9.29 -14.01
CA GLY A 39 -6.56 -8.91 -15.42
C GLY A 39 -7.52 -7.74 -15.64
N LEU A 40 -8.66 -7.73 -14.94
CA LEU A 40 -9.63 -6.64 -15.03
C LEU A 40 -9.06 -5.32 -14.48
N LEU A 41 -8.39 -5.35 -13.31
CA LEU A 41 -7.81 -4.16 -12.72
C LEU A 41 -6.66 -3.63 -13.58
N ASN A 42 -5.79 -4.49 -14.09
CA ASN A 42 -4.72 -4.09 -15.00
C ASN A 42 -5.26 -3.47 -16.28
N LYS A 43 -6.39 -3.98 -16.81
CA LYS A 43 -7.04 -3.40 -18.00
C LYS A 43 -7.61 -2.00 -17.71
N ILE A 44 -8.33 -1.82 -16.59
CA ILE A 44 -8.94 -0.54 -16.19
C ILE A 44 -7.85 0.51 -15.92
N THR A 45 -6.78 0.14 -15.22
CA THR A 45 -5.67 1.03 -14.85
C THR A 45 -4.62 1.18 -15.95
N LYS A 46 -4.81 0.53 -17.10
CA LYS A 46 -3.85 0.52 -18.21
C LYS A 46 -2.45 0.07 -17.77
N GLY A 47 -2.40 -1.06 -17.05
CA GLY A 47 -1.15 -1.73 -16.66
C GLY A 47 -0.77 -1.65 -15.19
N GLY A 48 -1.65 -1.16 -14.31
CA GLY A 48 -1.39 -1.15 -12.87
C GLY A 48 -1.40 0.23 -12.22
N VAL A 49 -0.76 0.35 -11.05
CA VAL A 49 -0.69 1.59 -10.28
C VAL A 49 0.57 2.39 -10.64
N SER A 50 0.39 3.68 -10.80
CA SER A 50 1.46 4.63 -11.11
C SER A 50 2.25 5.00 -9.85
N ARG A 51 3.51 5.38 -10.02
CA ARG A 51 4.30 5.99 -8.93
C ARG A 51 3.59 7.26 -8.42
N LYS A 52 3.87 7.64 -7.17
CA LYS A 52 3.30 8.85 -6.52
C LYS A 52 1.77 8.82 -6.41
N SER A 53 1.14 7.65 -6.48
CA SER A 53 -0.31 7.50 -6.39
C SER A 53 -0.73 6.76 -5.11
N LEU A 54 -1.96 7.04 -4.66
CA LEU A 54 -2.66 6.28 -3.63
C LEU A 54 -3.85 5.59 -4.30
N THR A 55 -3.89 4.26 -4.17
CA THR A 55 -5.03 3.44 -4.63
C THR A 55 -5.72 2.83 -3.41
N ILE A 56 -7.03 2.92 -3.35
CA ILE A 56 -7.81 2.43 -2.21
C ILE A 56 -8.84 1.40 -2.68
N PHE A 57 -8.77 0.19 -2.12
CA PHE A 57 -9.79 -0.83 -2.27
C PHE A 57 -10.96 -0.55 -1.33
N LEU A 58 -12.14 -0.33 -1.89
CA LEU A 58 -13.37 -0.18 -1.12
C LEU A 58 -14.13 -1.49 -1.11
N ALA A 59 -14.42 -2.04 0.06
CA ALA A 59 -15.28 -3.20 0.21
C ALA A 59 -15.84 -3.31 1.63
N ALA A 60 -16.94 -4.02 1.79
CA ALA A 60 -17.53 -4.33 3.08
C ALA A 60 -16.61 -5.19 3.96
N THR A 61 -16.93 -5.29 5.24
CA THR A 61 -16.22 -6.17 6.18
C THR A 61 -16.34 -7.64 5.76
N GLY A 62 -15.25 -8.38 5.84
CA GLY A 62 -15.24 -9.83 5.53
C GLY A 62 -15.22 -10.20 4.04
N VAL A 63 -15.27 -9.23 3.11
CA VAL A 63 -15.30 -9.48 1.66
C VAL A 63 -13.93 -9.87 1.08
N GLY A 64 -12.85 -9.74 1.85
CA GLY A 64 -11.52 -10.21 1.42
C GLY A 64 -10.54 -9.12 1.02
N LYS A 65 -10.69 -7.87 1.51
CA LYS A 65 -9.73 -6.77 1.25
C LYS A 65 -8.28 -7.18 1.48
N THR A 66 -7.99 -7.70 2.67
CA THR A 66 -6.64 -8.19 3.03
C THR A 66 -6.16 -9.31 2.12
N LEU A 67 -7.07 -10.23 1.69
CA LEU A 67 -6.70 -11.32 0.78
C LEU A 67 -6.27 -10.79 -0.60
N VAL A 68 -7.01 -9.83 -1.15
CA VAL A 68 -6.64 -9.17 -2.42
C VAL A 68 -5.30 -8.45 -2.28
N MET A 69 -5.09 -7.72 -1.19
CA MET A 69 -3.82 -7.03 -0.93
C MET A 69 -2.65 -8.01 -0.77
N CYS A 70 -2.84 -9.12 -0.04
CA CYS A 70 -1.84 -10.18 0.07
C CYS A 70 -1.53 -10.83 -1.28
N HIS A 71 -2.54 -11.09 -2.13
CA HIS A 71 -2.35 -11.60 -3.47
C HIS A 71 -1.52 -10.65 -4.34
N CYS A 72 -1.89 -9.38 -4.39
CA CYS A 72 -1.13 -8.38 -5.15
C CYS A 72 0.31 -8.23 -4.62
N ALA A 73 0.50 -8.27 -3.31
CA ALA A 73 1.83 -8.20 -2.70
C ALA A 73 2.70 -9.43 -3.05
N ALA A 74 2.11 -10.63 -3.04
CA ALA A 74 2.75 -11.88 -3.45
C ALA A 74 3.17 -11.83 -4.92
N SER A 75 2.27 -11.39 -5.81
CA SER A 75 2.56 -11.24 -7.24
C SER A 75 3.66 -10.20 -7.48
N ASN A 76 3.60 -9.05 -6.82
CA ASN A 76 4.65 -8.04 -6.97
C ASN A 76 6.02 -8.55 -6.51
N LEU A 77 6.10 -9.34 -5.43
CA LEU A 77 7.33 -10.01 -5.01
C LEU A 77 7.85 -10.91 -6.13
N MET A 78 7.00 -11.73 -6.74
CA MET A 78 7.39 -12.63 -7.83
C MET A 78 7.78 -11.90 -9.11
N ASN A 79 7.29 -10.67 -9.30
CA ASN A 79 7.69 -9.75 -10.37
C ASN A 79 8.94 -8.91 -10.01
N ASN A 80 9.76 -9.41 -9.08
CA ASN A 80 11.03 -8.81 -8.66
C ASN A 80 10.91 -7.41 -8.02
N LYS A 81 9.73 -7.05 -7.48
CA LYS A 81 9.54 -5.79 -6.78
C LYS A 81 9.87 -5.92 -5.29
N ASN A 82 10.41 -4.88 -4.72
CA ASN A 82 10.53 -4.73 -3.27
C ASN A 82 9.21 -4.26 -2.69
N VAL A 83 8.60 -5.08 -1.88
CA VAL A 83 7.26 -4.85 -1.31
C VAL A 83 7.37 -4.56 0.18
N LEU A 84 6.81 -3.44 0.63
CA LEU A 84 6.58 -3.17 2.04
C LEU A 84 5.10 -3.34 2.35
N TYR A 85 4.76 -4.28 3.23
CA TYR A 85 3.40 -4.51 3.70
C TYR A 85 3.28 -4.07 5.16
N ILE A 86 2.50 -3.04 5.41
CA ILE A 86 2.21 -2.52 6.75
C ILE A 86 0.82 -3.01 7.14
N THR A 87 0.72 -3.71 8.26
CA THR A 87 -0.55 -4.18 8.80
C THR A 87 -0.83 -3.52 10.15
N ASN A 88 -2.05 -3.02 10.31
CA ASN A 88 -2.56 -2.45 11.57
C ASN A 88 -3.71 -3.29 12.17
N GLU A 89 -4.15 -4.35 11.47
CA GLU A 89 -5.27 -5.21 11.89
C GLU A 89 -4.78 -6.60 12.27
N MET A 90 -3.83 -7.15 11.54
CA MET A 90 -3.38 -8.54 11.70
C MET A 90 -1.90 -8.59 12.04
N SER A 91 -1.46 -9.68 12.68
CA SER A 91 -0.04 -9.89 12.96
C SER A 91 0.77 -10.15 11.68
N GLU A 92 2.10 -9.92 11.77
CA GLU A 92 3.05 -10.18 10.67
C GLU A 92 2.95 -11.64 10.21
N GLU A 93 2.80 -12.58 11.14
CA GLU A 93 2.70 -14.01 10.86
C GLU A 93 1.40 -14.34 10.09
N ARG A 94 0.28 -13.71 10.46
CA ARG A 94 -1.00 -13.95 9.78
C ARG A 94 -1.04 -13.41 8.35
N ILE A 95 -0.37 -12.29 8.11
CA ILE A 95 -0.15 -11.79 6.74
C ILE A 95 0.80 -12.72 6.00
N GLY A 96 1.90 -13.15 6.63
CA GLY A 96 2.84 -14.12 6.09
C GLY A 96 2.16 -15.43 5.69
N GLU A 97 1.31 -15.99 6.57
CA GLU A 97 0.54 -17.21 6.33
C GLU A 97 -0.32 -17.11 5.04
N ARG A 98 -0.97 -15.96 4.79
CA ARG A 98 -1.77 -15.73 3.59
C ARG A 98 -0.92 -15.60 2.32
N ILE A 99 0.21 -14.93 2.43
CA ILE A 99 1.16 -14.79 1.32
C ILE A 99 1.80 -16.14 0.99
N ASP A 100 2.20 -16.91 2.00
CA ASP A 100 2.74 -18.25 1.82
C ASP A 100 1.75 -19.18 1.14
N ALA A 101 0.50 -19.22 1.61
CA ALA A 101 -0.57 -20.01 1.02
C ALA A 101 -0.78 -19.65 -0.47
N ASN A 102 -0.76 -18.37 -0.80
CA ASN A 102 -0.88 -17.89 -2.18
C ASN A 102 0.32 -18.30 -3.04
N LEU A 103 1.55 -18.07 -2.58
CA LEU A 103 2.77 -18.35 -3.33
C LEU A 103 3.04 -19.86 -3.48
N MET A 104 2.58 -20.66 -2.54
CA MET A 104 2.78 -22.09 -2.52
C MET A 104 1.63 -22.87 -3.17
N ASP A 105 0.54 -22.15 -3.54
CA ASP A 105 -0.69 -22.73 -4.09
C ASP A 105 -1.24 -23.86 -3.19
N ILE A 106 -1.47 -23.53 -1.92
CA ILE A 106 -2.02 -24.45 -0.91
C ILE A 106 -3.07 -23.74 -0.05
N MET A 107 -3.98 -24.50 0.53
CA MET A 107 -4.95 -23.96 1.48
C MET A 107 -4.29 -23.53 2.80
N LEU A 108 -4.85 -22.53 3.49
CA LEU A 108 -4.36 -22.07 4.79
C LEU A 108 -4.31 -23.19 5.84
N ASP A 109 -5.27 -24.11 5.79
CA ASP A 109 -5.29 -25.24 6.74
C ASP A 109 -4.22 -26.29 6.43
N ASP A 110 -3.90 -26.49 5.14
CA ASP A 110 -2.83 -27.39 4.70
C ASP A 110 -1.44 -26.84 5.09
N LEU A 111 -1.30 -25.51 5.14
CA LEU A 111 -0.05 -24.87 5.56
C LEU A 111 0.32 -25.24 7.02
N LYS A 112 -0.69 -25.41 7.89
CA LYS A 112 -0.49 -25.75 9.32
C LYS A 112 0.04 -27.16 9.53
N ILE A 113 -0.26 -28.06 8.61
CA ILE A 113 0.16 -29.48 8.68
C ILE A 113 1.33 -29.80 7.75
N LEU A 114 1.81 -28.79 6.99
CA LEU A 114 2.90 -28.98 6.05
C LEU A 114 4.21 -29.27 6.81
N PRO A 115 4.92 -30.39 6.48
CA PRO A 115 6.21 -30.70 7.10
C PRO A 115 7.22 -29.57 6.84
N LYS A 116 8.01 -29.24 7.86
CA LYS A 116 9.03 -28.15 7.80
C LYS A 116 9.97 -28.27 6.60
N GLU A 117 10.40 -29.48 6.28
CA GLU A 117 11.29 -29.73 5.12
C GLU A 117 10.60 -29.36 3.80
N SER A 118 9.33 -29.72 3.65
CA SER A 118 8.52 -29.38 2.47
C SER A 118 8.32 -27.88 2.36
N TYR A 119 8.03 -27.20 3.47
CA TYR A 119 7.95 -25.75 3.54
C TYR A 119 9.26 -25.08 3.11
N GLN A 120 10.39 -25.50 3.69
CA GLN A 120 11.70 -24.95 3.33
C GLN A 120 12.06 -25.18 1.85
N LYS A 121 11.73 -26.33 1.30
CA LYS A 121 11.91 -26.63 -0.13
C LYS A 121 11.12 -25.68 -1.01
N LYS A 122 9.85 -25.38 -0.66
CA LYS A 122 9.03 -24.42 -1.38
C LYS A 122 9.60 -23.01 -1.28
N ILE A 123 10.01 -22.55 -0.09
CA ILE A 123 10.64 -21.23 0.10
C ILE A 123 11.94 -21.09 -0.70
N ASN A 124 12.77 -22.12 -0.74
CA ASN A 124 14.01 -22.08 -1.54
C ASN A 124 13.71 -21.94 -3.04
N ARG A 125 12.71 -22.62 -3.55
CA ARG A 125 12.25 -22.46 -4.94
C ARG A 125 11.75 -21.03 -5.22
N LEU A 126 11.03 -20.41 -4.29
CA LEU A 126 10.61 -19.00 -4.42
C LEU A 126 11.82 -18.07 -4.45
N ARG A 127 12.82 -18.32 -3.58
CA ARG A 127 14.05 -17.52 -3.52
C ARG A 127 14.85 -17.58 -4.84
N GLU A 128 14.81 -18.69 -5.55
CA GLU A 128 15.46 -18.84 -6.85
C GLU A 128 14.72 -18.11 -7.98
N ARG A 129 13.43 -17.82 -7.79
CA ARG A 129 12.56 -17.23 -8.82
C ARG A 129 12.41 -15.73 -8.74
N THR A 130 12.80 -15.10 -7.64
CA THR A 130 12.71 -13.65 -7.47
C THR A 130 13.93 -13.07 -6.76
N ILE A 131 14.34 -11.90 -7.19
CA ILE A 131 15.32 -11.04 -6.51
C ILE A 131 14.62 -9.97 -5.64
N GLY A 132 13.30 -9.85 -5.76
CA GLY A 132 12.48 -8.97 -4.94
C GLY A 132 12.52 -9.36 -3.46
N LYS A 133 12.17 -8.43 -2.63
CA LYS A 133 12.05 -8.62 -1.18
C LYS A 133 10.69 -8.17 -0.70
N LEU A 134 10.09 -8.93 0.21
CA LEU A 134 8.86 -8.55 0.89
C LEU A 134 9.14 -8.40 2.38
N ILE A 135 8.82 -7.25 2.93
CA ILE A 135 8.91 -6.97 4.38
C ILE A 135 7.50 -6.68 4.87
N ILE A 136 7.09 -7.42 5.90
CA ILE A 136 5.85 -7.21 6.61
C ILE A 136 6.17 -6.51 7.92
N LYS A 137 5.42 -5.46 8.25
CA LYS A 137 5.56 -4.72 9.51
C LYS A 137 4.20 -4.53 10.16
N GLU A 138 4.06 -5.07 11.35
CA GLU A 138 2.88 -4.88 12.19
C GLU A 138 3.02 -3.61 13.04
N TYR A 139 1.92 -2.89 13.15
CA TYR A 139 1.69 -1.87 14.16
C TYR A 139 0.38 -2.17 14.90
N PRO A 140 0.31 -1.96 16.21
CA PRO A 140 -0.95 -2.09 16.92
C PRO A 140 -2.01 -1.15 16.35
N THR A 141 -3.26 -1.60 16.35
CA THR A 141 -4.40 -0.84 15.85
C THR A 141 -4.47 0.55 16.50
N ALA A 142 -4.72 1.57 15.70
CA ALA A 142 -4.85 2.96 16.11
C ALA A 142 -3.60 3.53 16.83
N THR A 143 -2.40 3.05 16.49
CA THR A 143 -1.15 3.57 17.05
C THR A 143 -0.22 4.16 16.00
N ALA A 144 -0.30 3.70 14.76
CA ALA A 144 0.61 4.10 13.72
C ALA A 144 0.05 5.22 12.82
N SER A 145 0.88 6.20 12.57
CA SER A 145 0.64 7.29 11.61
C SER A 145 1.66 7.26 10.49
N VAL A 146 1.45 8.09 9.48
CA VAL A 146 2.41 8.26 8.38
C VAL A 146 3.80 8.69 8.88
N SER A 147 3.90 9.38 10.00
CA SER A 147 5.21 9.71 10.61
C SER A 147 5.96 8.46 11.06
N HIS A 148 5.27 7.45 11.59
CA HIS A 148 5.89 6.16 11.92
C HIS A 148 6.31 5.41 10.65
N PHE A 149 5.54 5.51 9.57
CA PHE A 149 5.89 4.88 8.29
C PHE A 149 7.13 5.53 7.65
N ARG A 150 7.28 6.87 7.74
CA ARG A 150 8.51 7.56 7.32
C ARG A 150 9.72 7.07 8.09
N HIS A 151 9.59 6.96 9.41
CA HIS A 151 10.67 6.45 10.25
C HIS A 151 11.05 5.01 9.87
N LEU A 152 10.06 4.15 9.68
CA LEU A 152 10.28 2.78 9.22
C LEU A 152 11.02 2.73 7.88
N LEU A 153 10.62 3.54 6.90
CA LEU A 153 11.26 3.60 5.59
C LEU A 153 12.74 4.04 5.68
N GLN A 154 13.03 5.01 6.54
CA GLN A 154 14.42 5.44 6.81
C GLN A 154 15.23 4.32 7.47
N GLU A 155 14.68 3.64 8.47
CA GLU A 155 15.34 2.50 9.12
C GLU A 155 15.61 1.34 8.14
N LEU A 156 14.64 1.00 7.29
CA LEU A 156 14.77 -0.04 6.29
C LEU A 156 15.85 0.31 5.26
N LYS A 157 15.91 1.56 4.82
CA LYS A 157 16.97 2.04 3.92
C LYS A 157 18.35 1.93 4.55
N ILE A 158 18.50 2.35 5.80
CA ILE A 158 19.81 2.36 6.50
C ILE A 158 20.22 0.94 6.90
N LYS A 159 19.35 0.21 7.60
CA LYS A 159 19.70 -1.08 8.24
C LYS A 159 19.66 -2.26 7.26
N LYS A 160 18.76 -2.25 6.28
CA LYS A 160 18.55 -3.37 5.35
C LYS A 160 18.86 -3.04 3.89
N LYS A 161 19.26 -1.81 3.59
CA LYS A 161 19.42 -1.31 2.20
C LYS A 161 18.17 -1.61 1.36
N PHE A 162 17.00 -1.50 1.99
CA PHE A 162 15.72 -1.81 1.39
C PHE A 162 15.00 -0.51 1.03
N ILE A 163 14.65 -0.38 -0.24
CA ILE A 163 13.82 0.69 -0.78
C ILE A 163 12.63 0.01 -1.45
N PRO A 164 11.40 0.25 -1.01
CA PRO A 164 10.23 -0.37 -1.61
C PRO A 164 9.92 0.21 -2.99
N ASP A 165 9.45 -0.65 -3.90
CA ASP A 165 8.83 -0.27 -5.17
C ASP A 165 7.33 -0.04 -5.01
N ILE A 166 6.73 -0.59 -3.96
CA ILE A 166 5.31 -0.46 -3.61
C ILE A 166 5.11 -0.63 -2.11
N ILE A 167 4.14 0.10 -1.55
CA ILE A 167 3.75 0.03 -0.14
C ILE A 167 2.27 -0.36 -0.04
N TYR A 168 1.98 -1.38 0.77
CA TYR A 168 0.63 -1.75 1.19
C TYR A 168 0.39 -1.29 2.62
N VAL A 169 -0.79 -0.70 2.90
CA VAL A 169 -1.21 -0.28 4.24
C VAL A 169 -2.58 -0.87 4.53
N ASP A 170 -2.64 -1.88 5.39
CA ASP A 170 -3.85 -2.64 5.71
C ASP A 170 -4.34 -2.32 7.13
N TYR A 171 -5.34 -1.48 7.28
CA TYR A 171 -6.03 -0.63 6.34
C TYR A 171 -6.16 0.80 6.88
N LEU A 172 -6.56 1.73 6.01
CA LEU A 172 -6.52 3.17 6.23
C LEU A 172 -7.27 3.64 7.49
N ASN A 173 -8.50 3.13 7.73
CA ASN A 173 -9.37 3.63 8.80
C ASN A 173 -8.83 3.37 10.22
N ILE A 174 -7.89 2.44 10.39
CA ILE A 174 -7.28 2.11 11.68
C ILE A 174 -5.88 2.73 11.86
N CYS A 175 -5.43 3.55 10.90
CA CYS A 175 -4.30 4.44 11.08
C CYS A 175 -4.70 5.67 11.91
N ILE A 176 -3.71 6.35 12.47
CA ILE A 176 -3.91 7.66 13.09
C ILE A 176 -3.35 8.77 12.22
N SER A 177 -4.02 9.93 12.22
CA SER A 177 -3.50 11.11 11.56
C SER A 177 -2.34 11.72 12.36
N SER A 178 -1.29 12.12 11.65
CA SER A 178 -0.17 12.88 12.24
C SER A 178 -0.54 14.35 12.48
N ARG A 179 -1.57 14.86 11.79
CA ARG A 179 -1.99 16.27 11.80
C ARG A 179 -3.18 16.53 12.71
N LEU A 180 -4.12 15.60 12.74
CA LEU A 180 -5.36 15.74 13.50
C LEU A 180 -5.38 14.80 14.70
N LYS A 181 -5.76 15.34 15.86
CA LYS A 181 -6.04 14.52 17.05
C LYS A 181 -7.51 14.10 17.02
N GLN A 182 -7.77 12.82 17.22
CA GLN A 182 -9.11 12.32 17.40
C GLN A 182 -9.72 12.92 18.67
N GLY A 183 -10.85 13.60 18.56
CA GLY A 183 -11.54 14.27 19.67
C GLY A 183 -12.95 14.67 19.28
N ASN A 184 -13.75 15.12 20.28
CA ASN A 184 -15.19 15.40 20.13
C ASN A 184 -15.55 16.43 19.05
N ASN A 185 -14.59 17.18 18.52
CA ASN A 185 -14.82 18.23 17.52
C ASN A 185 -14.31 17.87 16.11
N VAL A 186 -13.73 16.68 15.91
CA VAL A 186 -13.24 16.25 14.60
C VAL A 186 -14.23 15.25 14.02
N ASN A 187 -14.86 15.65 12.90
CA ASN A 187 -15.72 14.75 12.14
C ASN A 187 -14.87 13.58 11.61
N THR A 188 -15.37 12.37 11.74
CA THR A 188 -14.71 11.12 11.27
C THR A 188 -14.33 11.21 9.80
N TYR A 189 -15.18 11.83 8.97
CA TYR A 189 -14.87 12.12 7.57
C TYR A 189 -13.57 12.92 7.40
N SER A 190 -13.45 14.05 8.10
CA SER A 190 -12.25 14.91 8.01
C SER A 190 -11.01 14.19 8.52
N TYR A 191 -11.17 13.28 9.49
CA TYR A 191 -10.09 12.48 10.03
C TYR A 191 -9.58 11.44 9.03
N ILE A 192 -10.47 10.69 8.40
CA ILE A 192 -10.13 9.70 7.38
C ILE A 192 -9.53 10.37 6.13
N LYS A 193 -10.10 11.50 5.71
CA LYS A 193 -9.55 12.32 4.62
C LYS A 193 -8.11 12.75 4.93
N ALA A 194 -7.83 13.21 6.15
CA ALA A 194 -6.49 13.60 6.55
C ALA A 194 -5.48 12.44 6.46
N ILE A 195 -5.88 11.23 6.89
CA ILE A 195 -5.04 10.04 6.77
C ILE A 195 -4.77 9.71 5.29
N ALA A 196 -5.80 9.76 4.43
CA ALA A 196 -5.63 9.52 3.00
C ALA A 196 -4.69 10.54 2.34
N GLU A 197 -4.83 11.83 2.66
CA GLU A 197 -3.92 12.88 2.20
C GLU A 197 -2.47 12.65 2.69
N GLU A 198 -2.30 12.22 3.93
CA GLU A 198 -0.99 11.90 4.50
C GLU A 198 -0.34 10.69 3.79
N LEU A 199 -1.12 9.63 3.49
CA LEU A 199 -0.64 8.47 2.73
C LEU A 199 -0.29 8.84 1.29
N ARG A 200 -1.09 9.70 0.65
CA ARG A 200 -0.76 10.23 -0.68
C ARG A 200 0.52 11.08 -0.63
N GLY A 201 0.67 11.90 0.40
CA GLY A 201 1.91 12.65 0.64
C GLY A 201 3.14 11.74 0.75
N LEU A 202 3.00 10.60 1.46
CA LEU A 202 4.05 9.58 1.56
C LEU A 202 4.40 8.99 0.19
N ALA A 203 3.39 8.67 -0.62
CA ALA A 203 3.57 8.14 -1.98
C ALA A 203 4.39 9.11 -2.86
N VAL A 204 4.09 10.40 -2.78
CA VAL A 204 4.81 11.46 -3.52
C VAL A 204 6.24 11.62 -3.01
N GLU A 205 6.42 11.71 -1.69
CA GLU A 205 7.72 11.90 -1.03
C GLU A 205 8.73 10.79 -1.37
N TYR A 206 8.27 9.54 -1.38
CA TYR A 206 9.12 8.39 -1.66
C TYR A 206 9.08 7.92 -3.12
N ASN A 207 8.30 8.59 -3.98
CA ASN A 207 8.14 8.24 -5.39
C ASN A 207 7.70 6.78 -5.62
N VAL A 208 6.75 6.29 -4.81
CA VAL A 208 6.23 4.92 -4.86
C VAL A 208 4.71 4.91 -4.89
N PRO A 209 4.05 3.91 -5.48
CA PRO A 209 2.63 3.69 -5.28
C PRO A 209 2.35 3.20 -3.86
N VAL A 210 1.25 3.70 -3.29
CA VAL A 210 0.69 3.21 -2.03
C VAL A 210 -0.67 2.60 -2.31
N ILE A 211 -0.89 1.37 -1.83
CA ILE A 211 -2.18 0.69 -1.88
C ILE A 211 -2.71 0.56 -0.46
N SER A 212 -3.95 0.94 -0.24
CA SER A 212 -4.64 0.74 1.02
C SER A 212 -6.06 0.22 0.79
N ALA A 213 -6.78 0.01 1.87
CA ALA A 213 -8.18 -0.38 1.83
C ALA A 213 -9.01 0.51 2.76
N THR A 214 -10.30 0.60 2.49
CA THR A 214 -11.29 1.21 3.37
C THR A 214 -12.55 0.34 3.42
N GLN A 215 -13.34 0.51 4.47
CA GLN A 215 -14.60 -0.22 4.63
C GLN A 215 -15.76 0.62 4.08
N SER A 216 -16.75 -0.02 3.45
CA SER A 216 -18.02 0.61 3.13
C SER A 216 -18.86 0.81 4.40
N ASN A 217 -19.76 1.80 4.39
CA ASN A 217 -20.76 2.00 5.43
C ASN A 217 -21.83 0.88 5.39
N ARG A 218 -22.76 0.90 6.37
CA ARG A 218 -23.83 -0.11 6.47
C ARG A 218 -24.78 -0.09 5.26
N ASP A 219 -25.02 1.07 4.65
CA ASP A 219 -25.89 1.20 3.49
C ASP A 219 -25.26 0.57 2.25
N GLY A 220 -23.93 0.68 2.08
CA GLY A 220 -23.17 -0.01 1.03
C GLY A 220 -23.12 -1.54 1.21
N TYR A 221 -23.37 -2.06 2.43
CA TYR A 221 -23.45 -3.50 2.65
C TYR A 221 -24.73 -4.12 2.06
N ASN A 222 -25.83 -3.35 2.05
CA ASN A 222 -27.13 -3.82 1.57
C ASN A 222 -27.34 -3.55 0.08
N ASN A 223 -26.48 -2.81 -0.59
CA ASN A 223 -26.59 -2.51 -2.00
C ASN A 223 -25.75 -3.48 -2.84
N SER A 224 -26.34 -4.01 -3.91
CA SER A 224 -25.63 -4.82 -4.90
C SER A 224 -24.57 -4.03 -5.67
N ASP A 225 -24.74 -2.72 -5.77
CA ASP A 225 -23.80 -1.78 -6.39
C ASP A 225 -23.27 -0.81 -5.34
N ILE A 226 -22.00 -0.97 -4.96
CA ILE A 226 -21.31 -0.05 -4.07
C ILE A 226 -20.80 1.12 -4.89
N ASP A 227 -21.30 2.32 -4.58
CA ASP A 227 -20.81 3.56 -5.16
C ASP A 227 -19.93 4.36 -4.16
N LEU A 228 -19.44 5.51 -4.62
CA LEU A 228 -18.57 6.37 -3.84
C LEU A 228 -19.23 6.97 -2.59
N THR A 229 -20.58 7.00 -2.55
CA THR A 229 -21.34 7.49 -1.39
C THR A 229 -21.39 6.45 -0.27
N ASN A 230 -21.06 5.19 -0.58
CA ASN A 230 -21.06 4.08 0.35
C ASN A 230 -19.74 3.88 1.10
N THR A 231 -18.77 4.79 0.96
CA THR A 231 -17.58 4.77 1.81
C THR A 231 -17.97 4.99 3.25
N SER A 232 -17.60 4.04 4.14
CA SER A 232 -17.86 4.20 5.56
C SER A 232 -17.20 5.48 6.02
N GLU A 233 -18.04 6.38 6.53
CA GLU A 233 -17.62 7.61 7.19
C GLU A 233 -17.01 8.71 6.29
N SER A 234 -16.96 8.57 4.95
CA SER A 234 -16.50 9.68 4.12
C SER A 234 -17.00 9.67 2.68
N ILE A 235 -17.70 10.71 2.32
CA ILE A 235 -18.03 11.12 0.94
C ILE A 235 -16.81 11.77 0.23
N GLY A 236 -15.62 11.74 0.77
CA GLY A 236 -14.50 12.55 0.32
C GLY A 236 -13.26 11.80 -0.17
N LEU A 237 -13.37 10.50 -0.41
CA LEU A 237 -12.29 9.73 -1.02
C LEU A 237 -12.25 9.73 -2.57
N PRO A 238 -13.26 10.22 -3.30
CA PRO A 238 -13.14 10.32 -4.74
C PRO A 238 -12.51 11.65 -5.17
N ALA A 239 -11.34 11.58 -5.65
CA ALA A 239 -10.73 12.36 -6.74
C ALA A 239 -9.23 12.13 -6.81
#